data_35e54068ff3655d36afbed2c899bb091
#
_entry.id   35e54068ff3655d36afbed2c899bb091
#
_cell.length_a   1.000
_cell.length_b   1.000
_cell.length_c   1.000
_cell.angle_alpha   90.00
_cell.angle_beta   90.00
_cell.angle_gamma   90.00
#
_symmetry.space_group_name_H-M   'P 1'
#
loop_
_entity.id
_entity.type
_entity.pdbx_description
1 polymer ?
#
loop_
_entity_poly.entity_id
_entity_poly.type
_entity_poly.pdbx_seq_one_letter_code
_entity_poly.pdbx_strand_id
1 'polypeptide(L)'
;MMDFSSVKRIVIKVGTSTLAHNTGNLNIRRVSKLIEVMSDLKNSGKDVIFVTSGAQGVGAAKAGLHSKPKEMPKKQACAAIGQCELMHIYDREFANYNHTVAQVLLTRDVISNKTRKENVINTVSYTHLTLPTNRE
;
A
#
# COMPACT_ATOMS: atom_id res chain seq x y z
N MET A 1 1.83 21.20 -20.04
CA MET A 1 1.75 20.87 -18.61
C MET A 1 0.38 20.22 -18.38
N MET A 2 0.33 19.01 -17.87
CA MET A 2 -0.96 18.38 -17.58
C MET A 2 -1.63 19.12 -16.44
N ASP A 3 -2.87 19.54 -16.62
CA ASP A 3 -3.67 20.14 -15.56
C ASP A 3 -4.37 19.02 -14.73
N PHE A 4 -4.01 18.90 -13.48
CA PHE A 4 -4.59 17.95 -12.53
C PHE A 4 -5.64 18.58 -11.62
N SER A 5 -6.04 19.82 -11.84
CA SER A 5 -6.99 20.54 -10.98
C SER A 5 -8.36 19.85 -10.89
N SER A 6 -8.83 19.30 -12.01
CA SER A 6 -10.11 18.59 -12.11
C SER A 6 -10.07 17.12 -11.62
N VAL A 7 -8.87 16.58 -11.33
CA VAL A 7 -8.71 15.19 -10.90
C VAL A 7 -9.18 15.03 -9.46
N LYS A 8 -10.18 14.17 -9.25
CA LYS A 8 -10.73 13.86 -7.92
C LYS A 8 -10.07 12.66 -7.26
N ARG A 9 -9.68 11.66 -8.05
CA ARG A 9 -9.08 10.41 -7.56
C ARG A 9 -7.74 10.15 -8.23
N ILE A 10 -6.75 9.80 -7.42
CA ILE A 10 -5.38 9.52 -7.86
C ILE A 10 -5.01 8.10 -7.42
N VAL A 11 -4.55 7.30 -8.37
CA VAL A 11 -3.98 5.98 -8.12
C VAL A 11 -2.46 6.06 -8.25
N ILE A 12 -1.75 5.78 -7.18
CA ILE A 12 -0.29 5.81 -7.13
C ILE A 12 0.24 4.39 -7.01
N LYS A 13 0.87 3.89 -8.06
CA LYS A 13 1.46 2.56 -8.08
C LYS A 13 2.97 2.65 -7.90
N VAL A 14 3.48 1.94 -6.89
CA VAL A 14 4.91 1.92 -6.56
C VAL A 14 5.43 0.49 -6.47
N GLY A 15 6.50 0.21 -7.19
CA GLY A 15 7.18 -1.08 -7.14
C GLY A 15 8.21 -1.15 -6.02
N THR A 16 8.61 -2.36 -5.66
CA THR A 16 9.60 -2.65 -4.60
C THR A 16 10.93 -1.94 -4.83
N SER A 17 11.41 -1.93 -6.08
CA SER A 17 12.69 -1.30 -6.43
C SER A 17 12.72 0.20 -6.15
N THR A 18 11.56 0.84 -6.14
CA THR A 18 11.45 2.26 -5.81
C THR A 18 11.54 2.50 -4.30
N LEU A 19 11.00 1.57 -3.50
CA LEU A 19 10.90 1.70 -2.05
C LEU A 19 12.04 1.03 -1.28
N ALA A 20 12.89 0.25 -1.94
CA ALA A 20 13.97 -0.48 -1.29
C ALA A 20 15.35 -0.01 -1.79
N HIS A 21 16.34 -0.18 -0.93
CA HIS A 21 17.75 -0.13 -1.29
C HIS A 21 18.18 -1.42 -2.02
N ASN A 22 19.36 -1.42 -2.62
CA ASN A 22 19.93 -2.61 -3.24
C ASN A 22 20.14 -3.77 -2.24
N THR A 23 20.22 -3.46 -0.97
CA THR A 23 20.31 -4.44 0.13
C THR A 23 18.98 -5.17 0.39
N GLY A 24 17.88 -4.73 -0.21
CA GLY A 24 16.53 -5.23 0.05
C GLY A 24 15.80 -4.54 1.19
N ASN A 25 16.49 -3.80 2.03
CA ASN A 25 15.88 -3.01 3.10
C ASN A 25 15.10 -1.81 2.55
N LEU A 26 14.04 -1.42 3.22
CA LEU A 26 13.26 -0.25 2.82
C LEU A 26 14.09 1.04 2.88
N ASN A 27 13.96 1.85 1.86
CA ASN A 27 14.50 3.21 1.85
C ASN A 27 13.51 4.13 2.60
N ILE A 28 13.75 4.29 3.88
CA ILE A 28 12.87 5.03 4.79
C ILE A 28 12.63 6.45 4.27
N ARG A 29 13.67 7.13 3.81
CA ARG A 29 13.54 8.50 3.28
C ARG A 29 12.58 8.58 2.09
N ARG A 30 12.64 7.61 1.16
CA ARG A 30 11.73 7.57 0.01
C ARG A 30 10.31 7.24 0.43
N VAL A 31 10.14 6.31 1.36
CA VAL A 31 8.83 5.94 1.90
C VAL A 31 8.19 7.15 2.59
N SER A 32 8.89 7.79 3.51
CA SER A 32 8.37 8.97 4.24
C SER A 32 8.03 10.11 3.29
N LYS A 33 8.89 10.40 2.29
CA LYS A 33 8.59 11.45 1.30
C LYS A 33 7.37 11.15 0.44
N LEU A 34 7.20 9.90 0.03
CA LEU A 34 6.03 9.48 -0.73
C LEU A 34 4.75 9.62 0.11
N ILE A 35 4.79 9.21 1.36
CA ILE A 35 3.65 9.31 2.28
C ILE A 35 3.29 10.76 2.59
N GLU A 36 4.28 11.63 2.78
CA GLU A 36 4.08 13.08 2.93
C GLU A 36 3.28 13.66 1.75
N VAL A 37 3.73 13.36 0.51
CA VAL A 37 3.06 13.85 -0.71
C VAL A 37 1.64 13.28 -0.83
N MET A 38 1.45 11.99 -0.56
CA MET A 38 0.12 11.37 -0.60
C MET A 38 -0.83 11.97 0.46
N SER A 39 -0.30 12.26 1.64
CA SER A 39 -1.07 12.88 2.72
C SER A 39 -1.49 14.31 2.36
N ASP A 40 -0.61 15.07 1.73
CA ASP A 40 -0.92 16.42 1.25
C ASP A 40 -2.00 16.39 0.15
N LEU A 41 -1.90 15.46 -0.80
CA LEU A 41 -2.94 15.23 -1.81
C LEU A 41 -4.29 14.88 -1.18
N LYS A 42 -4.30 14.04 -0.15
CA LYS A 42 -5.52 13.68 0.59
C LYS A 42 -6.09 14.90 1.31
N ASN A 43 -5.26 15.69 1.97
CA ASN A 43 -5.65 16.91 2.67
C ASN A 43 -6.19 17.97 1.70
N SER A 44 -5.73 18.00 0.45
CA SER A 44 -6.28 18.86 -0.60
C SER A 44 -7.64 18.40 -1.16
N GLY A 45 -8.26 17.38 -0.56
CA GLY A 45 -9.58 16.87 -0.91
C GLY A 45 -9.61 15.82 -2.02
N LYS A 46 -8.46 15.24 -2.37
CA LYS A 46 -8.41 14.17 -3.38
C LYS A 46 -8.52 12.78 -2.75
N ASP A 47 -9.17 11.86 -3.43
CA ASP A 47 -9.13 10.45 -3.08
C ASP A 47 -7.79 9.86 -3.52
N VAL A 48 -7.05 9.24 -2.61
CA VAL A 48 -5.76 8.63 -2.91
C VAL A 48 -5.83 7.12 -2.72
N ILE A 49 -5.50 6.37 -3.77
CA ILE A 49 -5.37 4.91 -3.75
C ILE A 49 -3.89 4.58 -3.95
N PHE A 50 -3.30 3.95 -2.96
CA PHE A 50 -1.90 3.54 -3.00
C PHE A 50 -1.80 2.06 -3.35
N VAL A 51 -1.21 1.75 -4.51
CA VAL A 51 -0.96 0.39 -4.99
C VAL A 51 0.52 0.07 -4.80
N THR A 52 0.82 -0.82 -3.90
CA THR A 52 2.19 -1.20 -3.57
C THR A 52 2.42 -2.68 -3.80
N SER A 53 3.66 -3.05 -4.08
CA SER A 53 4.14 -4.41 -4.16
C SER A 53 5.44 -4.53 -3.36
N GLY A 54 5.96 -5.77 -3.20
CA GLY A 54 7.28 -5.92 -2.61
C GLY A 54 7.34 -6.63 -1.28
N ALA A 55 6.22 -7.13 -0.80
CA ALA A 55 6.15 -7.90 0.44
C ALA A 55 7.22 -9.02 0.49
N GLN A 56 7.41 -9.74 -0.60
CA GLN A 56 8.42 -10.81 -0.66
C GLN A 56 9.85 -10.30 -0.45
N GLY A 57 10.19 -9.15 -1.03
CA GLY A 57 11.54 -8.57 -0.88
C GLY A 57 11.79 -8.06 0.53
N VAL A 58 10.82 -7.35 1.09
CA VAL A 58 10.86 -6.84 2.48
C VAL A 58 10.93 -8.00 3.48
N GLY A 59 10.14 -9.04 3.27
CA GLY A 59 10.15 -10.23 4.13
C GLY A 59 11.46 -11.02 4.03
N ALA A 60 12.05 -11.12 2.84
CA ALA A 60 13.36 -11.75 2.68
C ALA A 60 14.44 -10.99 3.45
N ALA A 61 14.47 -9.66 3.35
CA ALA A 61 15.40 -8.83 4.10
C ALA A 61 15.18 -8.97 5.62
N LYS A 62 13.93 -8.93 6.08
CA LYS A 62 13.57 -9.10 7.51
C LYS A 62 13.93 -10.49 8.03
N ALA A 63 13.84 -11.52 7.19
CA ALA A 63 14.27 -12.89 7.51
C ALA A 63 15.79 -13.11 7.42
N GLY A 64 16.56 -12.06 7.14
CA GLY A 64 18.03 -12.15 7.02
C GLY A 64 18.54 -12.83 5.74
N LEU A 65 17.70 -12.94 4.72
CA LEU A 65 18.11 -13.53 3.44
C LEU A 65 18.80 -12.47 2.58
N HIS A 66 19.98 -12.80 2.07
CA HIS A 66 20.76 -11.91 1.19
C HIS A 66 20.20 -11.81 -0.25
N SER A 67 19.28 -12.69 -0.62
CA SER A 67 18.66 -12.70 -1.94
C SER A 67 17.19 -13.19 -1.87
N LYS A 68 16.42 -12.85 -2.88
CA LYS A 68 15.03 -13.34 -2.99
C LYS A 68 15.04 -14.86 -3.15
N PRO A 69 14.23 -15.58 -2.36
CA PRO A 69 14.16 -17.04 -2.46
C PRO A 69 13.62 -17.48 -3.83
N LYS A 70 14.13 -18.60 -4.33
CA LYS A 70 13.66 -19.20 -5.59
C LYS A 70 12.52 -20.19 -5.36
N GLU A 71 12.55 -20.89 -4.25
CA GLU A 71 11.58 -21.92 -3.89
C GLU A 71 10.23 -21.31 -3.49
N MET A 72 9.14 -21.89 -3.96
CA MET A 72 7.79 -21.37 -3.72
C MET A 72 7.43 -21.26 -2.24
N PRO A 73 7.66 -22.28 -1.38
CA PRO A 73 7.35 -22.16 0.05
C PRO A 73 8.09 -21.00 0.74
N LYS A 74 9.35 -20.80 0.40
CA LYS A 74 10.14 -19.69 0.94
C LYS A 74 9.65 -18.33 0.43
N LYS A 75 9.22 -18.25 -0.84
CA LYS A 75 8.58 -17.04 -1.39
C LYS A 75 7.32 -16.68 -0.64
N GLN A 76 6.47 -17.67 -0.37
CA GLN A 76 5.22 -17.49 0.37
C GLN A 76 5.47 -17.05 1.81
N ALA A 77 6.41 -17.67 2.50
CA ALA A 77 6.81 -17.28 3.86
C ALA A 77 7.34 -15.83 3.91
N CYS A 78 8.26 -15.48 2.99
CA CYS A 78 8.77 -14.12 2.88
C CYS A 78 7.65 -13.11 2.56
N ALA A 79 6.72 -13.45 1.68
CA ALA A 79 5.60 -12.58 1.36
C ALA A 79 4.70 -12.33 2.58
N ALA A 80 4.42 -13.34 3.38
CA ALA A 80 3.64 -13.23 4.60
C ALA A 80 4.32 -12.32 5.65
N ILE A 81 5.62 -12.54 5.91
CA ILE A 81 6.41 -11.70 6.82
C ILE A 81 6.45 -10.25 6.32
N GLY A 82 6.77 -10.06 5.06
CA GLY A 82 6.95 -8.74 4.47
C GLY A 82 5.66 -7.96 4.33
N GLN A 83 4.51 -8.62 4.12
CA GLN A 83 3.21 -7.96 4.06
C GLN A 83 2.84 -7.35 5.41
N CYS A 84 3.07 -8.09 6.50
CA CYS A 84 2.87 -7.59 7.85
C CYS A 84 3.76 -6.36 8.13
N GLU A 85 5.04 -6.43 7.77
CA GLU A 85 5.99 -5.33 7.96
C GLU A 85 5.63 -4.08 7.16
N LEU A 86 5.28 -4.24 5.88
CA LEU A 86 4.87 -3.12 5.02
C LEU A 86 3.64 -2.41 5.57
N MET A 87 2.63 -3.16 5.99
CA MET A 87 1.40 -2.57 6.52
C MET A 87 1.66 -1.83 7.82
N HIS A 88 2.49 -2.40 8.71
CA HIS A 88 2.91 -1.73 9.94
C HIS A 88 3.62 -0.39 9.67
N ILE A 89 4.54 -0.39 8.70
CA ILE A 89 5.28 0.83 8.33
C ILE A 89 4.34 1.88 7.75
N TYR A 90 3.44 1.49 6.82
CA TYR A 90 2.50 2.42 6.21
C TYR A 90 1.53 3.00 7.24
N ASP A 91 0.97 2.17 8.10
CA ASP A 91 0.05 2.62 9.15
C ASP A 91 0.74 3.64 10.07
N ARG A 92 1.93 3.33 10.55
CA ARG A 92 2.73 4.23 11.41
C ARG A 92 3.06 5.56 10.70
N GLU A 93 3.51 5.50 9.46
CA GLU A 93 3.93 6.70 8.74
C GLU A 93 2.72 7.59 8.37
N PHE A 94 1.59 7.02 7.94
CA PHE A 94 0.37 7.76 7.67
C PHE A 94 -0.29 8.32 8.95
N ALA A 95 -0.13 7.64 10.09
CA ALA A 95 -0.61 8.13 11.39
C ALA A 95 0.01 9.48 11.78
N ASN A 96 1.24 9.78 11.34
CA ASN A 96 1.88 11.08 11.56
C ASN A 96 1.09 12.24 10.93
N TYR A 97 0.26 11.95 9.93
CA TYR A 97 -0.59 12.91 9.23
C TYR A 97 -2.07 12.74 9.56
N ASN A 98 -2.37 11.96 10.60
CA ASN A 98 -3.74 11.65 11.05
C ASN A 98 -4.59 10.94 9.99
N HIS A 99 -3.97 10.07 9.19
CA HIS A 99 -4.65 9.24 8.20
C HIS A 99 -4.75 7.79 8.65
N THR A 100 -5.91 7.19 8.43
CA THR A 100 -6.16 5.76 8.65
C THR A 100 -5.84 4.99 7.37
N VAL A 101 -5.14 3.88 7.51
CA VAL A 101 -4.81 2.97 6.42
C VAL A 101 -5.74 1.77 6.45
N ALA A 102 -6.26 1.41 5.28
CA ALA A 102 -6.98 0.15 5.07
C ALA A 102 -6.32 -0.65 3.96
N GLN A 103 -6.32 -1.98 4.09
CA GLN A 103 -5.70 -2.88 3.12
C GLN A 103 -6.72 -3.68 2.34
N VAL A 104 -6.51 -3.74 1.02
CA VAL A 104 -7.19 -4.69 0.14
C VAL A 104 -6.15 -5.51 -0.61
N LEU A 105 -6.22 -6.83 -0.49
CA LEU A 105 -5.38 -7.76 -1.25
C LEU A 105 -6.07 -8.13 -2.55
N LEU A 106 -5.43 -7.81 -3.67
CA LEU A 106 -5.96 -8.05 -5.01
C LEU A 106 -5.16 -9.14 -5.72
N THR A 107 -5.87 -10.18 -6.14
CA THR A 107 -5.36 -11.21 -7.02
C THR A 107 -6.18 -11.24 -8.30
N ARG A 108 -5.67 -11.90 -9.36
CA ARG A 108 -6.37 -11.95 -10.65
C ARG A 108 -7.76 -12.57 -10.53
N ASP A 109 -7.94 -13.60 -9.70
CA ASP A 109 -9.21 -14.26 -9.48
C ASP A 109 -10.25 -13.35 -8.81
N VAL A 110 -9.83 -12.43 -7.96
CA VAL A 110 -10.72 -11.42 -7.36
C VAL A 110 -11.32 -10.53 -8.44
N ILE A 111 -10.51 -10.09 -9.41
CA ILE A 111 -10.97 -9.23 -10.51
C ILE A 111 -11.88 -9.99 -11.49
N SER A 112 -11.59 -11.28 -11.73
CA SER A 112 -12.35 -12.14 -12.66
C SER A 112 -13.70 -12.59 -12.08
N ASN A 113 -13.85 -12.67 -10.78
CA ASN A 113 -15.07 -13.09 -10.11
C ASN A 113 -15.96 -11.88 -9.83
N LYS A 114 -17.21 -11.90 -10.32
CA LYS A 114 -18.15 -10.78 -10.21
C LYS A 114 -18.39 -10.36 -8.76
N THR A 115 -18.75 -11.30 -7.89
CA THR A 115 -19.05 -11.02 -6.48
C THR A 115 -17.83 -10.48 -5.73
N ARG A 116 -16.67 -11.10 -5.93
CA ARG A 116 -15.42 -10.63 -5.29
C ARG A 116 -15.03 -9.24 -5.76
N LYS A 117 -15.19 -8.96 -7.05
CA LYS A 117 -14.94 -7.64 -7.63
C LYS A 117 -15.89 -6.59 -7.04
N GLU A 118 -17.18 -6.88 -6.93
CA GLU A 118 -18.16 -6.00 -6.30
C GLU A 118 -17.79 -5.70 -4.85
N ASN A 119 -17.38 -6.71 -4.07
CA ASN A 119 -16.94 -6.53 -2.69
C ASN A 119 -15.71 -5.60 -2.58
N VAL A 120 -14.76 -5.72 -3.49
CA VAL A 120 -13.60 -4.81 -3.53
C VAL A 120 -14.01 -3.39 -3.88
N ILE A 121 -14.87 -3.22 -4.89
CA ILE A 121 -15.38 -1.89 -5.28
C ILE A 121 -16.11 -1.24 -4.11
N ASN A 122 -16.98 -1.97 -3.42
CA ASN A 122 -17.70 -1.49 -2.25
C ASN A 122 -16.74 -1.10 -1.12
N THR A 123 -15.75 -1.95 -0.82
CA THR A 123 -14.74 -1.66 0.20
C THR A 123 -13.98 -0.38 -0.12
N VAL A 124 -13.45 -0.25 -1.33
CA VAL A 124 -12.70 0.94 -1.74
C VAL A 124 -13.58 2.20 -1.72
N SER A 125 -14.80 2.11 -2.23
CA SER A 125 -15.73 3.24 -2.23
C SER A 125 -16.12 3.67 -0.82
N TYR A 126 -16.33 2.72 0.08
CA TYR A 126 -16.74 2.98 1.45
C TYR A 126 -15.60 3.55 2.32
N THR A 127 -14.38 3.12 2.12
CA THR A 127 -13.21 3.68 2.83
C THR A 127 -12.88 5.12 2.43
N HIS A 128 -13.36 5.58 1.26
CA HIS A 128 -13.22 6.98 0.84
C HIS A 128 -14.37 7.88 1.34
N LEU A 129 -15.48 7.30 1.79
CA LEU A 129 -16.53 8.03 2.47
C LEU A 129 -16.08 8.34 3.89
N THR A 130 -16.35 9.56 4.34
CA THR A 130 -16.20 9.90 5.75
C THR A 130 -17.25 9.08 6.50
N LEU A 131 -16.84 7.98 7.12
CA LEU A 131 -17.74 7.26 8.00
C LEU A 131 -18.15 8.20 9.12
N PRO A 132 -19.45 8.44 9.34
CA PRO A 132 -19.87 9.13 10.55
C PRO A 132 -19.32 8.29 11.71
N THR A 133 -18.42 8.87 12.47
CA THR A 133 -17.98 8.27 13.72
C THR A 133 -19.17 8.32 14.65
N ASN A 134 -19.96 7.26 14.68
CA ASN A 134 -20.84 7.03 15.81
C ASN A 134 -19.95 6.82 17.02
N ARG A 135 -19.67 7.91 17.70
CA ARG A 135 -19.21 7.87 19.07
C ARG A 135 -20.49 7.68 19.91
N GLU A 136 -20.84 6.44 20.08
CA GLU A 136 -21.67 6.07 21.23
C GLU A 136 -20.76 5.74 22.39
#